data_0609b8d2bf58623f0d0d3c4b17d0fbb5
#
_entry.id   0609b8d2bf58623f0d0d3c4b17d0fbb5
#
_cell.length_a   1.000
_cell.length_b   1.000
_cell.length_c   1.000
_cell.angle_alpha   90.00
_cell.angle_beta   90.00
_cell.angle_gamma   90.00
#
_symmetry.space_group_name_H-M   'P 1'
#
loop_
_entity.id
_entity.type
_entity.pdbx_description
1 polymer ?
#
loop_
_entity_poly.entity_id
_entity_poly.type
_entity_poly.pdbx_seq_one_letter_code
_entity_poly.pdbx_strand_id
1 'polypeptide(L)'
;MKHFLLLLSVLLILNVSVNAQDDTTYQKFRFGGYGEMLASWKNYGLNRWSGSTNGNSEINHAEISLPRFILAFDYKFSDKWILGAEIEFEAGGTGMAMELEAGSGSENGEYETEIEKGGEVALEQFHITRKFVKEFNVKVGHLILPVGLTNTHHEPINFFTTFRPEGATTIMPCTWHETGLEFFGKFGSNFSKFEYQAQVVAGQNPLGFSRYNWIKGGKQGFFEADNFTSPAYTFRLDYKGIKGLRLGYSMYYCYDAGKNSDRLATFDTYDPINISIYSFDAQYKNDYITFRGNFLQGGLTDVEAVDKVIRTYSSKSGYSRTTNVAEKALNYNFELGVNLKNVFHGGDKFPVLYPFAHYEYYNPQEKGVNLQLMDDRCQVSYWTFGLNYFALPNLVIKADYTCRRIGTNEMFQNTKTNYNNENEFCISIGYVGWFCQK
;
A
#
# COMPACT_ATOMS: atom_id res chain seq x y z
N MET A 1 -25.78 -8.17 30.64
CA MET A 1 -24.31 -8.31 30.77
C MET A 1 -23.73 -9.39 29.86
N LYS A 2 -24.28 -10.60 29.74
CA LYS A 2 -23.74 -11.66 28.85
C LYS A 2 -23.77 -11.29 27.36
N HIS A 3 -24.78 -10.56 26.88
CA HIS A 3 -24.87 -10.13 25.48
C HIS A 3 -23.98 -8.93 25.15
N PHE A 4 -23.58 -8.14 26.11
CA PHE A 4 -22.66 -7.03 25.95
C PHE A 4 -21.21 -7.50 25.79
N LEU A 5 -20.85 -8.59 26.48
CA LEU A 5 -19.56 -9.26 26.30
C LEU A 5 -19.41 -9.97 24.95
N LEU A 6 -20.52 -10.46 24.38
CA LEU A 6 -20.50 -11.06 23.04
C LEU A 6 -20.37 -9.99 21.94
N LEU A 7 -20.99 -8.82 22.09
CA LEU A 7 -20.81 -7.69 21.17
C LEU A 7 -19.39 -7.10 21.27
N LEU A 8 -18.81 -7.07 22.47
CA LEU A 8 -17.43 -6.61 22.67
C LEU A 8 -16.39 -7.58 22.05
N SER A 9 -16.69 -8.89 22.06
CA SER A 9 -15.84 -9.89 21.41
C SER A 9 -15.92 -9.84 19.89
N VAL A 10 -17.08 -9.53 19.32
CA VAL A 10 -17.27 -9.33 17.88
C VAL A 10 -16.58 -8.03 17.41
N LEU A 11 -16.64 -6.95 18.19
CA LEU A 11 -15.92 -5.69 17.92
C LEU A 11 -14.39 -5.83 18.06
N LEU A 12 -13.90 -6.79 18.87
CA LEU A 12 -12.49 -7.13 19.00
C LEU A 12 -11.97 -7.99 17.82
N ILE A 13 -12.85 -8.69 17.13
CA ILE A 13 -12.52 -9.52 15.96
C ILE A 13 -12.40 -8.67 14.68
N LEU A 14 -13.03 -7.49 14.62
CA LEU A 14 -13.00 -6.59 13.47
C LEU A 14 -11.71 -5.75 13.32
N ASN A 15 -10.71 -5.93 14.18
CA ASN A 15 -9.36 -5.41 13.98
C ASN A 15 -8.41 -6.48 13.43
N VAL A 16 -8.94 -7.49 12.79
CA VAL A 16 -8.14 -8.51 12.13
C VAL A 16 -7.83 -7.98 10.74
N SER A 17 -6.63 -7.46 10.54
CA SER A 17 -5.99 -7.64 9.24
C SER A 17 -6.14 -9.12 8.91
N VAL A 18 -6.47 -9.48 7.68
CA VAL A 18 -6.55 -10.88 7.24
C VAL A 18 -5.29 -11.67 7.63
N ASN A 19 -4.24 -10.96 7.99
CA ASN A 19 -2.95 -11.47 8.47
C ASN A 19 -2.82 -11.69 9.98
N ALA A 20 -3.67 -11.12 10.82
CA ALA A 20 -3.50 -11.23 12.29
C ALA A 20 -4.58 -12.14 12.88
N GLN A 21 -4.40 -13.40 12.68
CA GLN A 21 -5.44 -14.36 12.94
C GLN A 21 -5.47 -14.88 14.34
N ASP A 22 -6.60 -14.68 14.99
CA ASP A 22 -6.96 -15.51 16.11
C ASP A 22 -7.48 -16.85 15.56
N ASP A 23 -6.64 -17.86 15.68
CA ASP A 23 -6.78 -19.23 15.19
C ASP A 23 -7.94 -19.99 15.84
N THR A 24 -8.64 -19.34 16.74
CA THR A 24 -9.72 -19.97 17.53
C THR A 24 -11.10 -19.87 16.89
N THR A 25 -11.24 -19.07 15.81
CA THR A 25 -12.56 -18.73 15.25
C THR A 25 -13.11 -19.74 14.27
N TYR A 26 -12.29 -20.64 13.70
CA TYR A 26 -12.73 -21.66 12.76
C TYR A 26 -12.03 -23.00 13.03
N GLN A 27 -12.69 -24.11 12.68
CA GLN A 27 -12.17 -25.45 12.97
C GLN A 27 -11.26 -25.99 11.85
N LYS A 28 -11.69 -25.88 10.59
CA LYS A 28 -11.03 -26.52 9.46
C LYS A 28 -10.65 -25.57 8.35
N PHE A 29 -11.57 -24.76 7.89
CA PHE A 29 -11.35 -23.80 6.83
C PHE A 29 -12.20 -22.55 7.01
N ARG A 30 -11.76 -21.47 6.37
CA ARG A 30 -12.57 -20.27 6.14
C ARG A 30 -12.29 -19.71 4.75
N PHE A 31 -13.34 -19.11 4.18
CA PHE A 31 -13.29 -18.45 2.88
C PHE A 31 -13.98 -17.10 3.00
N GLY A 32 -13.39 -16.08 2.46
CA GLY A 32 -13.89 -14.73 2.54
C GLY A 32 -13.09 -13.80 1.64
N GLY A 33 -12.99 -12.54 2.04
CA GLY A 33 -12.23 -11.54 1.32
C GLY A 33 -12.74 -10.15 1.58
N TYR A 34 -12.33 -9.25 0.72
CA TYR A 34 -12.73 -7.85 0.75
C TYR A 34 -12.75 -7.28 -0.66
N GLY A 35 -13.40 -6.14 -0.79
CA GLY A 35 -13.43 -5.43 -2.05
C GLY A 35 -14.04 -4.05 -1.88
N GLU A 36 -13.87 -3.24 -2.91
CA GLU A 36 -14.38 -1.88 -2.94
C GLU A 36 -14.81 -1.49 -4.35
N MET A 37 -15.82 -0.65 -4.40
CA MET A 37 -16.31 0.01 -5.60
C MET A 37 -16.34 1.50 -5.30
N LEU A 38 -15.91 2.33 -6.24
CA LEU A 38 -15.89 3.77 -6.06
C LEU A 38 -16.32 4.52 -7.30
N ALA A 39 -16.84 5.72 -7.08
CA ALA A 39 -17.05 6.73 -8.08
C ALA A 39 -16.38 8.03 -7.63
N SER A 40 -15.69 8.72 -8.53
CA SER A 40 -15.02 9.98 -8.26
C SER A 40 -15.36 11.04 -9.31
N TRP A 41 -15.35 12.30 -8.85
CA TRP A 41 -15.47 13.50 -9.67
C TRP A 41 -14.24 14.34 -9.36
N LYS A 42 -13.32 14.38 -10.32
CA LYS A 42 -11.97 14.88 -10.12
C LYS A 42 -11.65 16.05 -11.01
N ASN A 43 -11.02 17.06 -10.44
CA ASN A 43 -10.32 18.08 -11.19
C ASN A 43 -8.86 17.63 -11.35
N TYR A 44 -8.49 17.15 -12.52
CA TYR A 44 -7.13 16.69 -12.79
C TYR A 44 -6.12 17.81 -12.96
N GLY A 45 -6.58 19.03 -13.16
CA GLY A 45 -5.68 20.12 -13.52
C GLY A 45 -4.94 19.85 -14.82
N LEU A 46 -3.84 20.54 -15.02
CA LEU A 46 -2.91 20.23 -16.10
C LEU A 46 -1.96 19.12 -15.68
N ASN A 47 -1.48 18.36 -16.64
CA ASN A 47 -0.42 17.40 -16.37
C ASN A 47 0.79 18.10 -15.76
N ARG A 48 1.19 17.70 -14.56
CA ARG A 48 2.28 18.34 -13.80
C ARG A 48 3.63 18.29 -14.51
N TRP A 49 3.81 17.37 -15.45
CA TRP A 49 5.08 17.18 -16.15
C TRP A 49 5.15 17.91 -17.47
N SER A 50 4.08 17.93 -18.23
CA SER A 50 4.02 18.55 -19.58
C SER A 50 3.31 19.90 -19.60
N GLY A 51 2.55 20.26 -18.56
CA GLY A 51 1.69 21.44 -18.57
C GLY A 51 0.52 21.34 -19.54
N SER A 52 0.18 20.14 -20.02
CA SER A 52 -0.91 19.90 -20.96
C SER A 52 -2.14 19.27 -20.27
N THR A 53 -3.26 19.21 -20.98
CA THR A 53 -4.51 18.58 -20.51
C THR A 53 -4.50 17.05 -20.65
N ASN A 54 -3.35 16.41 -20.82
CA ASN A 54 -3.23 14.97 -21.05
C ASN A 54 -4.06 14.45 -22.26
N GLY A 55 -4.23 15.30 -23.29
CA GLY A 55 -5.04 14.95 -24.44
C GLY A 55 -6.55 15.09 -24.25
N ASN A 56 -7.02 15.45 -23.07
CA ASN A 56 -8.41 15.77 -22.80
C ASN A 56 -8.68 17.26 -23.03
N SER A 57 -9.81 17.58 -23.61
CA SER A 57 -10.28 18.97 -23.74
C SER A 57 -10.77 19.54 -22.42
N GLU A 58 -11.14 18.68 -21.50
CA GLU A 58 -11.64 19.03 -20.16
C GLU A 58 -10.71 18.48 -19.08
N ILE A 59 -10.44 19.31 -18.08
CA ILE A 59 -9.61 18.94 -16.92
C ILE A 59 -10.43 18.33 -15.77
N ASN A 60 -11.77 18.36 -15.91
CA ASN A 60 -12.68 17.75 -14.96
C ASN A 60 -13.35 16.56 -15.60
N HIS A 61 -13.36 15.43 -14.92
CA HIS A 61 -14.10 14.26 -15.34
C HIS A 61 -14.53 13.39 -14.16
N ALA A 62 -15.46 12.49 -14.43
CA ALA A 62 -15.94 11.51 -13.47
C ALA A 62 -15.48 10.12 -13.88
N GLU A 63 -15.15 9.30 -12.89
CA GLU A 63 -14.73 7.91 -13.04
C GLU A 63 -15.55 7.01 -12.14
N ILE A 64 -15.75 5.78 -12.57
CA ILE A 64 -16.25 4.69 -11.74
C ILE A 64 -15.31 3.50 -11.88
N SER A 65 -14.94 2.90 -10.77
CA SER A 65 -13.98 1.78 -10.78
C SER A 65 -14.26 0.74 -9.70
N LEU A 66 -13.71 -0.44 -9.93
CA LEU A 66 -13.58 -1.55 -9.00
C LEU A 66 -12.08 -1.73 -8.72
N PRO A 67 -11.49 -0.94 -7.81
CA PRO A 67 -10.04 -0.96 -7.65
C PRO A 67 -9.52 -2.34 -7.30
N ARG A 68 -10.19 -3.02 -6.34
CA ARG A 68 -9.76 -4.32 -5.87
C ARG A 68 -10.92 -5.20 -5.43
N PHE A 69 -10.78 -6.48 -5.73
CA PHE A 69 -11.57 -7.56 -5.17
C PHE A 69 -10.63 -8.70 -4.77
N ILE A 70 -10.62 -9.07 -3.50
CA ILE A 70 -9.73 -10.08 -2.95
C ILE A 70 -10.53 -11.26 -2.44
N LEU A 71 -10.07 -12.47 -2.76
CA LEU A 71 -10.54 -13.72 -2.20
C LEU A 71 -9.49 -14.27 -1.25
N ALA A 72 -9.89 -14.47 -0.01
CA ALA A 72 -9.05 -15.01 1.06
C ALA A 72 -9.50 -16.42 1.44
N PHE A 73 -8.53 -17.30 1.62
CA PHE A 73 -8.77 -18.69 2.00
C PHE A 73 -7.73 -19.16 3.02
N ASP A 74 -8.20 -19.76 4.11
CA ASP A 74 -7.36 -20.46 5.06
C ASP A 74 -7.82 -21.91 5.24
N TYR A 75 -6.84 -22.83 5.36
CA TYR A 75 -7.10 -24.23 5.63
C TYR A 75 -6.15 -24.77 6.71
N LYS A 76 -6.71 -25.36 7.77
CA LYS A 76 -5.96 -26.05 8.81
C LYS A 76 -5.76 -27.54 8.44
N PHE A 77 -4.54 -27.89 8.09
CA PHE A 77 -4.15 -29.31 8.03
C PHE A 77 -4.21 -29.92 9.43
N SER A 78 -3.81 -29.14 10.43
CA SER A 78 -3.92 -29.42 11.86
C SER A 78 -3.89 -28.09 12.63
N ASP A 79 -4.06 -28.11 13.96
CA ASP A 79 -3.95 -26.92 14.81
C ASP A 79 -2.59 -26.21 14.72
N LYS A 80 -1.59 -26.91 14.21
CA LYS A 80 -0.21 -26.40 14.09
C LYS A 80 0.22 -26.08 12.66
N TRP A 81 -0.50 -26.56 11.65
CA TRP A 81 -0.17 -26.35 10.24
C TRP A 81 -1.33 -25.72 9.51
N ILE A 82 -1.12 -24.53 8.97
CA ILE A 82 -2.15 -23.73 8.32
C ILE A 82 -1.63 -23.27 6.97
N LEU A 83 -2.46 -23.45 5.94
CA LEU A 83 -2.32 -22.83 4.63
C LEU A 83 -3.11 -21.53 4.66
N GLY A 84 -2.54 -20.44 4.20
CA GLY A 84 -3.22 -19.18 3.89
C GLY A 84 -2.97 -18.79 2.45
N ALA A 85 -4.00 -18.25 1.79
CA ALA A 85 -3.90 -17.74 0.43
C ALA A 85 -4.84 -16.56 0.23
N GLU A 86 -4.38 -15.56 -0.54
CA GLU A 86 -5.18 -14.43 -1.01
C GLU A 86 -4.92 -14.21 -2.48
N ILE A 87 -5.99 -14.11 -3.25
CA ILE A 87 -5.98 -13.82 -4.69
C ILE A 87 -6.58 -12.45 -4.88
N GLU A 88 -5.81 -11.53 -5.41
CA GLU A 88 -6.23 -10.19 -5.74
C GLU A 88 -6.66 -10.09 -7.20
N PHE A 89 -7.77 -9.40 -7.43
CA PHE A 89 -8.26 -8.96 -8.72
C PHE A 89 -8.22 -7.43 -8.72
N GLU A 90 -7.19 -6.83 -9.28
CA GLU A 90 -7.13 -5.39 -9.47
C GLU A 90 -7.92 -4.97 -10.71
N ALA A 91 -8.59 -3.82 -10.65
CA ALA A 91 -9.37 -3.22 -11.73
C ALA A 91 -10.28 -4.22 -12.49
N GLY A 92 -10.91 -5.14 -11.75
CA GLY A 92 -11.81 -6.15 -12.31
C GLY A 92 -11.13 -7.41 -12.84
N GLY A 93 -9.83 -7.59 -12.63
CA GLY A 93 -9.05 -8.75 -13.06
C GLY A 93 -8.42 -8.56 -14.43
N THR A 94 -8.17 -9.65 -15.15
CA THR A 94 -7.55 -9.62 -16.48
C THR A 94 -8.45 -8.92 -17.50
N GLY A 95 -8.14 -7.67 -17.80
CA GLY A 95 -8.74 -6.93 -18.90
C GLY A 95 -7.87 -7.05 -20.15
N MET A 96 -8.47 -6.86 -21.30
CA MET A 96 -7.76 -6.74 -22.58
C MET A 96 -7.82 -5.29 -23.04
N ALA A 97 -6.68 -4.63 -23.12
CA ALA A 97 -6.53 -3.43 -23.94
C ALA A 97 -5.71 -3.80 -25.18
N MET A 98 -6.19 -3.41 -26.34
CA MET A 98 -5.45 -3.58 -27.58
C MET A 98 -4.65 -2.30 -27.84
N GLU A 99 -3.34 -2.37 -27.83
CA GLU A 99 -2.47 -1.34 -28.37
C GLU A 99 -2.12 -1.67 -29.82
N LEU A 100 -2.46 -0.76 -30.74
CA LEU A 100 -2.04 -0.84 -32.13
C LEU A 100 -0.68 -0.15 -32.22
N GLU A 101 0.39 -0.89 -32.28
CA GLU A 101 1.69 -0.36 -32.66
C GLU A 101 1.71 -0.07 -34.17
N ALA A 102 1.49 1.21 -34.50
CA ALA A 102 1.75 1.74 -35.82
C ALA A 102 3.08 2.48 -35.81
N GLY A 103 4.19 1.81 -36.04
CA GLY A 103 5.51 2.43 -36.09
C GLY A 103 6.48 1.72 -37.02
N SER A 104 7.50 2.44 -37.47
CA SER A 104 8.56 1.99 -38.37
C SER A 104 9.50 0.89 -37.82
N GLY A 105 9.06 0.16 -36.82
CA GLY A 105 9.75 -0.95 -36.15
C GLY A 105 9.02 -2.28 -36.26
N SER A 106 7.79 -2.31 -36.82
CA SER A 106 7.09 -3.57 -37.03
C SER A 106 7.77 -4.33 -38.17
N GLU A 107 8.34 -5.48 -37.87
CA GLU A 107 8.85 -6.38 -38.88
C GLU A 107 7.67 -6.87 -39.77
N ASN A 108 7.74 -6.56 -41.03
CA ASN A 108 6.82 -7.06 -42.10
C ASN A 108 5.37 -6.55 -42.12
N GLY A 109 5.04 -5.40 -41.51
CA GLY A 109 3.68 -4.84 -41.61
C GLY A 109 2.62 -5.65 -40.83
N GLU A 110 3.02 -6.45 -39.88
CA GLU A 110 2.13 -7.09 -38.91
C GLU A 110 1.79 -6.09 -37.82
N TYR A 111 0.49 -5.93 -37.60
CA TYR A 111 -0.01 -5.18 -36.41
C TYR A 111 0.17 -6.08 -35.21
N GLU A 112 1.16 -5.80 -34.35
CA GLU A 112 1.22 -6.41 -33.04
C GLU A 112 0.17 -5.78 -32.11
N THR A 113 -0.71 -6.62 -31.64
CA THR A 113 -1.69 -6.26 -30.64
C THR A 113 -1.08 -6.55 -29.28
N GLU A 114 -0.47 -5.57 -28.65
CA GLU A 114 -0.08 -5.67 -27.26
C GLU A 114 -1.26 -5.38 -26.33
N ILE A 115 -1.41 -6.20 -25.32
CA ILE A 115 -2.48 -6.09 -24.33
C ILE A 115 -1.92 -5.33 -23.13
N GLU A 116 -2.03 -4.00 -23.17
CA GLU A 116 -1.56 -3.12 -22.13
C GLU A 116 -2.66 -2.49 -21.34
N LYS A 117 -3.32 -2.73 -20.52
CA LYS A 117 -4.29 -2.15 -19.57
C LYS A 117 -5.54 -3.00 -19.44
N GLY A 118 -5.47 -3.85 -18.55
CA GLY A 118 -6.57 -4.50 -17.91
C GLY A 118 -6.25 -4.61 -16.45
N GLY A 119 -7.15 -5.16 -15.67
CA GLY A 119 -6.85 -5.50 -14.30
C GLY A 119 -5.76 -6.58 -14.23
N GLU A 120 -5.22 -6.74 -13.05
CA GLU A 120 -4.28 -7.81 -12.71
C GLU A 120 -4.98 -8.89 -11.88
N VAL A 121 -4.58 -10.14 -12.06
CA VAL A 121 -4.90 -11.23 -11.12
C VAL A 121 -3.59 -11.76 -10.58
N ALA A 122 -3.37 -11.56 -9.28
CA ALA A 122 -2.15 -11.96 -8.62
C ALA A 122 -2.41 -12.69 -7.30
N LEU A 123 -1.47 -13.54 -6.91
CA LEU A 123 -1.42 -14.04 -5.53
C LEU A 123 -0.83 -12.94 -4.65
N GLU A 124 -1.67 -12.32 -3.82
CA GLU A 124 -1.21 -11.37 -2.80
C GLU A 124 -0.52 -12.09 -1.66
N GLN A 125 -1.04 -13.26 -1.28
CA GLN A 125 -0.41 -14.16 -0.33
C GLN A 125 -0.61 -15.63 -0.72
N PHE A 126 0.41 -16.44 -0.44
CA PHE A 126 0.34 -17.89 -0.46
C PHE A 126 1.41 -18.45 0.48
N HIS A 127 1.00 -19.00 1.61
CA HIS A 127 1.97 -19.42 2.62
C HIS A 127 1.52 -20.61 3.44
N ILE A 128 2.49 -21.27 4.05
CA ILE A 128 2.28 -22.29 5.07
C ILE A 128 2.84 -21.78 6.40
N THR A 129 1.98 -21.79 7.42
CA THR A 129 2.32 -21.42 8.78
C THR A 129 2.52 -22.67 9.63
N ARG A 130 3.64 -22.72 10.37
CA ARG A 130 3.90 -23.69 11.43
C ARG A 130 3.85 -23.01 12.78
N LYS A 131 2.89 -23.39 13.62
CA LYS A 131 2.77 -22.92 14.99
C LYS A 131 3.57 -23.80 15.94
N PHE A 132 4.37 -23.17 16.79
CA PHE A 132 5.15 -23.83 17.84
C PHE A 132 4.64 -23.43 19.23
N VAL A 133 4.82 -22.16 19.57
CA VAL A 133 4.38 -21.56 20.84
C VAL A 133 3.86 -20.15 20.57
N LYS A 134 3.22 -19.54 21.56
CA LYS A 134 2.70 -18.17 21.43
C LYS A 134 3.77 -17.16 21.03
N GLU A 135 4.97 -17.33 21.55
CA GLU A 135 6.08 -16.41 21.37
C GLU A 135 6.87 -16.66 20.07
N PHE A 136 6.71 -17.82 19.44
CA PHE A 136 7.48 -18.17 18.26
C PHE A 136 6.71 -19.06 17.29
N ASN A 137 6.56 -18.59 16.07
CA ASN A 137 5.93 -19.29 14.96
C ASN A 137 6.70 -18.98 13.67
N VAL A 138 6.52 -19.83 12.67
CA VAL A 138 7.20 -19.69 11.36
C VAL A 138 6.17 -19.73 10.25
N LYS A 139 6.36 -18.84 9.26
CA LYS A 139 5.56 -18.80 8.04
C LYS A 139 6.51 -18.79 6.84
N VAL A 140 6.21 -19.57 5.81
CA VAL A 140 7.02 -19.70 4.58
C VAL A 140 6.12 -19.57 3.38
N GLY A 141 6.53 -18.80 2.39
CA GLY A 141 5.82 -18.62 1.12
C GLY A 141 5.85 -17.18 0.64
N HIS A 142 4.78 -16.77 -0.02
CA HIS A 142 4.57 -15.40 -0.48
C HIS A 142 3.82 -14.62 0.59
N LEU A 143 4.43 -13.53 1.08
CA LEU A 143 4.08 -12.89 2.34
C LEU A 143 3.94 -11.39 2.16
N ILE A 144 2.97 -10.78 2.84
CA ILE A 144 2.92 -9.31 2.96
C ILE A 144 4.05 -8.84 3.88
N LEU A 145 4.75 -7.80 3.46
CA LEU A 145 5.81 -7.18 4.25
C LEU A 145 5.20 -6.28 5.34
N PRO A 146 5.62 -6.42 6.60
CA PRO A 146 5.03 -5.67 7.72
C PRO A 146 5.60 -4.25 7.84
N VAL A 147 5.75 -3.53 6.74
CA VAL A 147 6.37 -2.20 6.66
C VAL A 147 5.31 -1.10 6.50
N GLY A 148 5.29 -0.17 7.45
CA GLY A 148 4.31 0.92 7.49
C GLY A 148 2.90 0.49 7.89
N LEU A 149 2.05 1.47 8.13
CA LEU A 149 0.65 1.23 8.52
C LEU A 149 -0.22 0.82 7.34
N THR A 150 -0.10 1.54 6.23
CA THR A 150 -0.94 1.35 5.04
C THR A 150 -0.77 -0.04 4.45
N ASN A 151 0.46 -0.57 4.39
CA ASN A 151 0.71 -1.89 3.84
C ASN A 151 0.15 -3.02 4.71
N THR A 152 0.13 -2.84 6.03
CA THR A 152 -0.35 -3.85 6.98
C THR A 152 -1.84 -3.75 7.30
N HIS A 153 -2.51 -2.65 6.88
CA HIS A 153 -3.92 -2.38 7.16
C HIS A 153 -4.58 -1.75 5.92
N HIS A 154 -4.52 -2.45 4.80
CA HIS A 154 -4.92 -1.95 3.48
C HIS A 154 -6.38 -2.26 3.11
N GLU A 155 -7.12 -2.97 3.97
CA GLU A 155 -8.53 -3.29 3.71
C GLU A 155 -9.43 -2.05 3.87
N PRO A 156 -10.53 -1.94 3.12
CA PRO A 156 -11.34 -0.73 3.02
C PRO A 156 -11.89 -0.18 4.34
N ILE A 157 -12.10 -1.01 5.35
CA ILE A 157 -12.60 -0.57 6.66
C ILE A 157 -11.51 -0.06 7.61
N ASN A 158 -10.24 -0.22 7.25
CA ASN A 158 -9.10 0.11 8.11
C ASN A 158 -8.56 1.54 7.93
N PHE A 159 -9.09 2.28 6.97
CA PHE A 159 -8.83 3.71 6.76
C PHE A 159 -10.13 4.45 6.48
N PHE A 160 -10.18 5.77 6.75
CA PHE A 160 -11.42 6.54 6.58
C PHE A 160 -11.62 7.05 5.16
N THR A 161 -10.55 7.44 4.48
CA THR A 161 -10.59 7.96 3.11
C THR A 161 -11.16 6.94 2.11
N THR A 162 -11.74 7.40 1.02
CA THR A 162 -12.21 6.52 -0.07
C THR A 162 -11.06 5.76 -0.70
N PHE A 163 -9.95 6.44 -0.99
CA PHE A 163 -8.71 5.80 -1.44
C PHE A 163 -7.79 5.48 -0.26
N ARG A 164 -6.93 4.48 -0.43
CA ARG A 164 -5.80 4.24 0.49
C ARG A 164 -4.91 5.49 0.58
N PRO A 165 -4.25 5.77 1.73
CA PRO A 165 -3.25 6.82 1.83
C PRO A 165 -2.25 6.76 0.67
N GLU A 166 -2.09 7.88 -0.05
CA GLU A 166 -1.39 7.92 -1.34
C GLU A 166 0.13 7.82 -1.19
N GLY A 167 0.70 8.41 -0.13
CA GLY A 167 2.14 8.55 -0.02
C GLY A 167 2.87 7.24 0.13
N ALA A 168 2.39 6.34 1.01
CA ALA A 168 3.01 5.02 1.15
C ALA A 168 2.87 4.21 -0.15
N THR A 169 1.71 4.28 -0.82
CA THR A 169 1.46 3.58 -2.08
C THR A 169 2.21 4.17 -3.27
N THR A 170 2.72 5.40 -3.14
CA THR A 170 3.54 6.06 -4.16
C THR A 170 5.01 5.72 -4.02
N ILE A 171 5.58 5.77 -2.80
CA ILE A 171 7.02 5.64 -2.60
C ILE A 171 7.52 4.21 -2.44
N MET A 172 6.64 3.26 -2.11
CA MET A 172 6.96 1.83 -2.01
C MET A 172 5.86 0.98 -2.64
N PRO A 173 6.12 -0.29 -2.99
CA PRO A 173 5.05 -1.19 -3.38
C PRO A 173 3.95 -1.24 -2.31
N CYS A 174 2.67 -1.27 -2.72
CA CYS A 174 1.56 -1.42 -1.78
C CYS A 174 0.31 -1.91 -2.55
N THR A 175 -0.19 -3.12 -2.32
CA THR A 175 0.26 -4.00 -1.23
C THR A 175 1.63 -4.59 -1.54
N TRP A 176 2.58 -4.43 -0.64
CA TRP A 176 3.93 -4.98 -0.81
C TRP A 176 4.00 -6.39 -0.25
N HIS A 177 4.25 -7.34 -1.10
CA HIS A 177 4.40 -8.75 -0.78
C HIS A 177 5.60 -9.34 -1.52
N GLU A 178 6.32 -10.27 -0.89
CA GLU A 178 7.51 -10.92 -1.44
C GLU A 178 7.58 -12.38 -0.95
N THR A 179 8.33 -13.20 -1.69
CA THR A 179 8.55 -14.59 -1.31
C THR A 179 9.67 -14.71 -0.27
N GLY A 180 9.43 -15.48 0.79
CA GLY A 180 10.43 -15.67 1.84
C GLY A 180 9.95 -16.39 3.08
N LEU A 181 10.57 -16.06 4.21
CA LEU A 181 10.40 -16.67 5.52
C LEU A 181 10.07 -15.60 6.55
N GLU A 182 9.08 -15.86 7.40
CA GLU A 182 8.69 -15.02 8.53
C GLU A 182 8.78 -15.77 9.85
N PHE A 183 9.34 -15.09 10.85
CA PHE A 183 9.25 -15.44 12.26
C PHE A 183 8.34 -14.46 12.95
N PHE A 184 7.38 -14.92 13.72
CA PHE A 184 6.43 -14.05 14.39
C PHE A 184 5.94 -14.62 15.72
N GLY A 185 5.48 -13.75 16.58
CA GLY A 185 4.95 -14.16 17.87
C GLY A 185 4.41 -13.00 18.71
N LYS A 186 3.87 -13.36 19.88
CA LYS A 186 3.30 -12.44 20.85
C LYS A 186 3.92 -12.73 22.21
N PHE A 187 4.36 -11.70 22.92
CA PHE A 187 4.96 -11.85 24.24
C PHE A 187 4.51 -10.76 25.21
N GLY A 188 4.79 -11.02 26.47
CA GLY A 188 4.42 -10.14 27.56
C GLY A 188 2.96 -10.28 28.03
N SER A 189 2.59 -9.47 29.00
CA SER A 189 1.27 -9.48 29.64
C SER A 189 0.90 -8.08 30.15
N ASN A 190 -0.38 -7.86 30.41
CA ASN A 190 -0.89 -6.60 30.94
C ASN A 190 -0.42 -5.39 30.10
N PHE A 191 0.31 -4.46 30.71
CA PHE A 191 0.87 -3.28 30.04
C PHE A 191 2.08 -3.57 29.15
N SER A 192 2.66 -4.77 29.20
CA SER A 192 3.84 -5.16 28.43
C SER A 192 3.49 -6.15 27.32
N LYS A 193 2.39 -5.94 26.59
CA LYS A 193 1.98 -6.78 25.46
C LYS A 193 2.64 -6.28 24.18
N PHE A 194 3.35 -7.19 23.53
CA PHE A 194 4.02 -6.94 22.25
C PHE A 194 3.71 -8.05 21.26
N GLU A 195 3.68 -7.68 19.99
CA GLU A 195 3.67 -8.61 18.85
C GLU A 195 4.84 -8.25 17.94
N TYR A 196 5.50 -9.25 17.38
CA TYR A 196 6.61 -9.03 16.44
C TYR A 196 6.47 -9.88 15.18
N GLN A 197 7.05 -9.36 14.10
CA GLN A 197 7.26 -10.05 12.83
C GLN A 197 8.67 -9.73 12.36
N ALA A 198 9.41 -10.75 11.89
CA ALA A 198 10.73 -10.61 11.31
C ALA A 198 10.80 -11.48 10.07
N GLN A 199 11.17 -10.91 8.93
CA GLN A 199 11.18 -11.63 7.66
C GLN A 199 12.53 -11.55 6.98
N VAL A 200 12.82 -12.60 6.19
CA VAL A 200 13.85 -12.63 5.16
C VAL A 200 13.16 -12.93 3.85
N VAL A 201 13.19 -12.01 2.91
CA VAL A 201 12.41 -12.05 1.66
C VAL A 201 13.26 -11.67 0.46
N ALA A 202 12.75 -11.87 -0.75
CA ALA A 202 13.38 -11.36 -1.95
C ALA A 202 13.58 -9.84 -1.85
N GLY A 203 14.75 -9.36 -2.27
CA GLY A 203 15.09 -7.94 -2.26
C GLY A 203 14.59 -7.23 -3.51
N GLN A 204 14.64 -5.91 -3.51
CA GLN A 204 14.23 -5.07 -4.64
C GLN A 204 15.24 -5.11 -5.79
N ASN A 205 14.75 -4.86 -7.01
CA ASN A 205 15.57 -4.65 -8.20
C ASN A 205 15.60 -3.15 -8.55
N PRO A 206 16.77 -2.48 -8.51
CA PRO A 206 16.87 -1.05 -8.75
C PRO A 206 16.46 -0.57 -10.15
N LEU A 207 16.36 -1.46 -11.13
CA LEU A 207 15.92 -1.08 -12.48
C LEU A 207 14.50 -0.50 -12.53
N GLY A 208 13.67 -0.85 -11.56
CA GLY A 208 12.31 -0.32 -11.43
C GLY A 208 12.21 1.00 -10.66
N PHE A 209 13.32 1.55 -10.14
CA PHE A 209 13.30 2.79 -9.36
C PHE A 209 13.07 4.01 -10.25
N SER A 210 12.41 5.02 -9.70
CA SER A 210 12.14 6.25 -10.44
C SER A 210 12.07 7.47 -9.52
N ARG A 211 12.25 8.67 -10.07
CA ARG A 211 12.06 9.90 -9.31
C ARG A 211 10.63 10.12 -8.83
N TYR A 212 9.65 9.53 -9.53
CA TYR A 212 8.23 9.73 -9.21
C TYR A 212 7.72 8.80 -8.13
N ASN A 213 8.26 7.59 -8.12
CA ASN A 213 7.75 6.49 -7.29
C ASN A 213 8.84 5.87 -6.39
N TRP A 214 9.99 6.51 -6.31
CA TRP A 214 11.15 6.05 -5.55
C TRP A 214 11.46 4.57 -5.83
N ILE A 215 11.25 3.66 -4.87
CA ILE A 215 11.54 2.23 -5.02
C ILE A 215 10.31 1.38 -5.45
N LYS A 216 9.14 1.98 -5.64
CA LYS A 216 7.88 1.24 -5.86
C LYS A 216 7.98 0.21 -7.00
N GLY A 217 8.59 0.60 -8.12
CA GLY A 217 8.70 -0.27 -9.29
C GLY A 217 9.79 -1.34 -9.19
N GLY A 218 10.54 -1.39 -8.08
CA GLY A 218 11.61 -2.37 -7.89
C GLY A 218 11.17 -3.71 -7.32
N LYS A 219 9.86 -3.88 -7.00
CA LYS A 219 9.29 -5.15 -6.56
C LYS A 219 9.62 -6.23 -7.59
N GLN A 220 10.15 -7.35 -7.13
CA GLN A 220 10.28 -8.57 -7.91
C GLN A 220 9.00 -9.39 -7.77
N GLY A 221 8.92 -10.46 -8.52
CA GLY A 221 7.92 -11.46 -8.24
C GLY A 221 6.61 -11.28 -8.99
N PHE A 222 6.66 -11.69 -10.23
CA PHE A 222 5.49 -12.21 -10.91
C PHE A 222 5.50 -13.74 -10.85
N PHE A 223 5.96 -14.32 -9.72
CA PHE A 223 6.00 -15.75 -9.43
C PHE A 223 6.86 -16.62 -10.39
N GLU A 224 7.66 -16.02 -11.25
CA GLU A 224 8.64 -16.74 -12.06
C GLU A 224 9.84 -17.16 -11.19
N ALA A 225 10.88 -16.37 -11.14
CA ALA A 225 12.04 -16.59 -10.27
C ALA A 225 12.55 -15.26 -9.76
N ASP A 226 12.33 -14.98 -8.49
CA ASP A 226 12.89 -13.80 -7.85
C ASP A 226 14.39 -13.96 -7.66
N ASN A 227 15.15 -12.92 -7.96
CA ASN A 227 16.57 -12.93 -7.66
C ASN A 227 16.77 -12.73 -6.15
N PHE A 228 17.30 -13.75 -5.50
CA PHE A 228 17.54 -13.79 -4.05
C PHE A 228 19.03 -13.61 -3.70
N THR A 229 19.84 -13.05 -4.60
CA THR A 229 21.27 -12.83 -4.37
C THR A 229 21.53 -11.85 -3.25
N SER A 230 20.68 -10.83 -3.15
CA SER A 230 20.67 -9.88 -2.04
C SER A 230 19.30 -9.85 -1.39
N PRO A 231 19.05 -10.69 -0.38
CA PRO A 231 17.77 -10.71 0.31
C PRO A 231 17.53 -9.44 1.10
N ALA A 232 16.25 -9.16 1.35
CA ALA A 232 15.84 -8.09 2.24
C ALA A 232 15.41 -8.66 3.59
N TYR A 233 15.58 -7.82 4.60
CA TYR A 233 15.19 -8.11 5.98
C TYR A 233 14.13 -7.10 6.40
N THR A 234 13.04 -7.60 6.97
CA THR A 234 12.02 -6.74 7.58
C THR A 234 11.85 -7.07 9.05
N PHE A 235 11.49 -6.07 9.80
CA PHE A 235 11.13 -6.22 11.21
C PHE A 235 9.98 -5.31 11.55
N ARG A 236 9.03 -5.81 12.34
CA ARG A 236 7.95 -5.04 12.94
C ARG A 236 7.79 -5.40 14.41
N LEU A 237 7.56 -4.39 15.24
CA LEU A 237 7.21 -4.52 16.65
C LEU A 237 5.98 -3.66 16.95
N ASP A 238 4.92 -4.28 17.44
CA ASP A 238 3.70 -3.62 17.87
C ASP A 238 3.56 -3.69 19.38
N TYR A 239 3.40 -2.55 20.02
CA TYR A 239 2.99 -2.44 21.42
C TYR A 239 1.47 -2.38 21.52
N LYS A 240 0.87 -3.23 22.35
CA LYS A 240 -0.57 -3.35 22.56
C LYS A 240 -0.97 -3.43 24.05
N GLY A 241 -0.13 -2.90 24.94
CA GLY A 241 -0.33 -2.98 26.39
C GLY A 241 -1.47 -2.10 26.93
N ILE A 242 -1.85 -1.05 26.21
CA ILE A 242 -2.94 -0.15 26.57
C ILE A 242 -4.16 -0.45 25.70
N LYS A 243 -5.33 -0.60 26.34
CA LYS A 243 -6.57 -0.87 25.60
C LYS A 243 -6.87 0.22 24.57
N GLY A 244 -7.11 -0.20 23.36
CA GLY A 244 -7.40 0.71 22.23
C GLY A 244 -6.17 1.36 21.59
N LEU A 245 -4.98 1.29 22.22
CA LEU A 245 -3.74 1.83 21.68
C LEU A 245 -2.88 0.73 21.06
N ARG A 246 -2.41 0.99 19.86
CA ARG A 246 -1.34 0.26 19.20
C ARG A 246 -0.27 1.25 18.75
N LEU A 247 0.99 0.99 19.09
CA LEU A 247 2.14 1.72 18.58
C LEU A 247 3.01 0.74 17.81
N GLY A 248 3.29 1.04 16.56
CA GLY A 248 4.07 0.21 15.65
C GLY A 248 5.40 0.85 15.30
N TYR A 249 6.43 0.06 15.26
CA TYR A 249 7.71 0.36 14.62
C TYR A 249 7.96 -0.70 13.57
N SER A 250 8.36 -0.31 12.37
CA SER A 250 8.76 -1.25 11.35
C SER A 250 9.97 -0.76 10.55
N MET A 251 10.71 -1.70 9.98
CA MET A 251 11.86 -1.42 9.13
C MET A 251 11.94 -2.42 7.97
N TYR A 252 12.55 -1.96 6.89
CA TYR A 252 13.00 -2.76 5.75
C TYR A 252 14.46 -2.42 5.49
N TYR A 253 15.27 -3.43 5.22
CA TYR A 253 16.66 -3.26 4.85
C TYR A 253 17.06 -4.29 3.78
N CYS A 254 17.62 -3.81 2.67
CA CYS A 254 18.25 -4.62 1.63
C CYS A 254 19.67 -4.11 1.42
N TYR A 255 20.65 -4.97 1.67
CA TYR A 255 22.04 -4.65 1.42
C TYR A 255 22.36 -4.93 -0.05
N ASP A 256 22.84 -3.91 -0.76
CA ASP A 256 23.25 -4.00 -2.15
C ASP A 256 22.18 -4.61 -3.08
N ALA A 257 21.06 -3.95 -3.20
CA ALA A 257 19.98 -4.31 -4.12
C ALA A 257 20.46 -4.43 -5.59
N GLY A 258 21.59 -3.82 -5.93
CA GLY A 258 22.23 -3.95 -7.24
C GLY A 258 22.53 -5.38 -7.64
N LYS A 259 22.80 -6.26 -6.67
CA LYS A 259 23.01 -7.70 -6.92
C LYS A 259 21.76 -8.45 -7.38
N ASN A 260 20.59 -7.87 -7.20
CA ASN A 260 19.33 -8.41 -7.70
C ASN A 260 19.03 -7.97 -9.14
N SER A 261 19.96 -7.24 -9.77
CA SER A 261 19.84 -6.75 -11.15
C SER A 261 20.95 -7.31 -12.03
N ASP A 262 20.60 -8.11 -13.03
CA ASP A 262 21.56 -8.62 -14.02
C ASP A 262 22.26 -7.50 -14.80
N ARG A 263 21.60 -6.34 -14.92
CA ARG A 263 22.14 -5.19 -15.65
C ARG A 263 23.18 -4.44 -14.83
N LEU A 264 22.95 -4.26 -13.53
CA LEU A 264 23.94 -3.65 -12.62
C LEU A 264 25.18 -4.52 -12.47
N ALA A 265 25.02 -5.85 -12.46
CA ALA A 265 26.14 -6.79 -12.43
C ALA A 265 27.11 -6.63 -13.63
N THR A 266 26.69 -5.98 -14.72
CA THR A 266 27.57 -5.69 -15.88
C THR A 266 28.42 -4.41 -15.74
N PHE A 267 28.23 -3.63 -14.65
CA PHE A 267 29.04 -2.46 -14.37
C PHE A 267 30.28 -2.87 -13.55
N ASP A 268 31.44 -2.41 -13.99
CA ASP A 268 32.73 -2.81 -13.40
C ASP A 268 32.87 -2.40 -11.92
N THR A 269 32.31 -1.24 -11.57
CA THR A 269 32.35 -0.73 -10.19
C THR A 269 31.13 0.12 -9.88
N TYR A 270 30.52 -0.13 -8.73
CA TYR A 270 29.54 0.73 -8.06
C TYR A 270 29.62 0.48 -6.55
N ASP A 271 29.24 1.46 -5.73
CA ASP A 271 29.10 1.27 -4.31
C ASP A 271 27.81 0.51 -4.00
N PRO A 272 27.73 -0.25 -2.88
CA PRO A 272 26.54 -1.00 -2.55
C PRO A 272 25.27 -0.14 -2.51
N ILE A 273 24.25 -0.54 -3.26
CA ILE A 273 22.95 0.11 -3.32
C ILE A 273 22.10 -0.41 -2.16
N ASN A 274 22.23 0.25 -1.00
CA ASN A 274 21.48 -0.12 0.20
C ASN A 274 20.14 0.59 0.22
N ILE A 275 19.10 -0.15 0.53
CA ILE A 275 17.75 0.37 0.78
C ILE A 275 17.46 0.25 2.25
N SER A 276 17.03 1.34 2.88
CA SER A 276 16.56 1.34 4.26
C SER A 276 15.23 2.09 4.35
N ILE A 277 14.25 1.52 5.03
CA ILE A 277 12.99 2.17 5.34
C ILE A 277 12.72 2.01 6.82
N TYR A 278 12.30 3.10 7.45
CA TYR A 278 11.84 3.11 8.84
C TYR A 278 10.45 3.72 8.90
N SER A 279 9.57 3.08 9.65
CA SER A 279 8.23 3.60 9.87
C SER A 279 7.83 3.51 11.34
N PHE A 280 7.14 4.56 11.79
CA PHE A 280 6.48 4.62 13.10
C PHE A 280 5.01 4.86 12.85
N ASP A 281 4.16 4.05 13.47
CA ASP A 281 2.72 4.21 13.37
C ASP A 281 2.03 4.14 14.74
N ALA A 282 0.88 4.80 14.81
CA ALA A 282 0.04 4.81 15.99
C ALA A 282 -1.42 4.64 15.58
N GLN A 283 -2.13 3.79 16.30
CA GLN A 283 -3.57 3.67 16.21
C GLN A 283 -4.17 3.76 17.60
N TYR A 284 -5.20 4.58 17.74
CA TYR A 284 -5.98 4.65 18.97
C TYR A 284 -7.47 4.58 18.63
N LYS A 285 -8.17 3.65 19.26
CA LYS A 285 -9.61 3.49 19.09
C LYS A 285 -10.29 3.30 20.44
N ASN A 286 -11.28 4.12 20.69
CA ASN A 286 -12.22 3.94 21.79
C ASN A 286 -13.66 4.05 21.27
N ASP A 287 -14.63 4.12 22.16
CA ASP A 287 -16.05 4.18 21.79
C ASP A 287 -16.42 5.46 21.00
N TYR A 288 -15.66 6.54 21.18
CA TYR A 288 -15.97 7.87 20.63
C TYR A 288 -15.09 8.26 19.45
N ILE A 289 -13.82 7.90 19.47
CA ILE A 289 -12.84 8.33 18.46
C ILE A 289 -12.01 7.18 17.91
N THR A 290 -11.60 7.33 16.69
CA THR A 290 -10.56 6.51 16.06
C THR A 290 -9.50 7.44 15.47
N PHE A 291 -8.27 7.28 15.90
CA PHE A 291 -7.09 7.98 15.38
C PHE A 291 -6.13 6.98 14.73
N ARG A 292 -5.53 7.36 13.62
CA ARG A 292 -4.43 6.64 12.99
C ARG A 292 -3.40 7.65 12.49
N GLY A 293 -2.14 7.30 12.61
CA GLY A 293 -1.04 8.10 12.10
C GLY A 293 0.13 7.22 11.68
N ASN A 294 0.85 7.64 10.66
CA ASN A 294 2.02 6.95 10.13
C ASN A 294 3.09 7.97 9.75
N PHE A 295 4.34 7.65 10.05
CA PHE A 295 5.53 8.33 9.56
C PHE A 295 6.42 7.29 8.92
N LEU A 296 6.91 7.56 7.72
CA LEU A 296 7.76 6.66 6.96
C LEU A 296 8.87 7.47 6.29
N GLN A 297 10.10 7.03 6.48
CA GLN A 297 11.26 7.59 5.83
C GLN A 297 12.07 6.50 5.15
N GLY A 298 12.37 6.71 3.87
CA GLY A 298 13.24 5.87 3.07
C GLY A 298 14.62 6.46 2.88
N GLY A 299 15.63 5.60 2.74
CA GLY A 299 17.00 5.93 2.39
C GLY A 299 17.56 4.98 1.33
N LEU A 300 18.27 5.52 0.37
CA LEU A 300 18.90 4.81 -0.75
C LEU A 300 20.33 5.32 -0.92
N THR A 301 21.30 4.41 -1.06
CA THR A 301 22.70 4.76 -1.35
C THR A 301 23.00 4.55 -2.82
N ASP A 302 24.10 5.14 -3.30
CA ASP A 302 24.60 5.05 -4.68
C ASP A 302 23.53 5.24 -5.78
N VAL A 303 22.71 6.27 -5.62
CA VAL A 303 21.65 6.61 -6.61
C VAL A 303 22.23 7.00 -7.97
N GLU A 304 23.50 7.40 -8.02
CA GLU A 304 24.18 7.68 -9.29
C GLU A 304 24.36 6.43 -10.14
N ALA A 305 24.69 5.29 -9.52
CA ALA A 305 24.75 4.00 -10.20
C ALA A 305 23.38 3.59 -10.72
N VAL A 306 22.33 3.74 -9.90
CA VAL A 306 20.93 3.47 -10.31
C VAL A 306 20.58 4.31 -11.55
N ASP A 307 20.80 5.61 -11.49
CA ASP A 307 20.52 6.53 -12.59
C ASP A 307 21.32 6.22 -13.86
N LYS A 308 22.58 5.85 -13.71
CA LYS A 308 23.43 5.45 -14.84
C LYS A 308 22.90 4.22 -15.55
N VAL A 309 22.44 3.21 -14.79
CA VAL A 309 21.85 1.99 -15.35
C VAL A 309 20.53 2.30 -16.05
N ILE A 310 19.64 3.04 -15.40
CA ILE A 310 18.36 3.45 -16.00
C ILE A 310 18.59 4.19 -17.31
N ARG A 311 19.51 5.15 -17.38
CA ARG A 311 19.86 5.88 -18.61
C ARG A 311 20.40 4.95 -19.72
N THR A 312 21.24 3.99 -19.35
CA THR A 312 21.88 3.10 -20.31
C THR A 312 20.89 2.14 -20.94
N TYR A 313 19.92 1.65 -20.17
CA TYR A 313 18.98 0.60 -20.63
C TYR A 313 17.57 1.10 -20.92
N SER A 314 17.28 2.37 -20.66
CA SER A 314 15.92 2.94 -20.83
C SER A 314 15.40 2.88 -22.27
N SER A 315 16.27 2.80 -23.28
CA SER A 315 15.86 2.68 -24.69
C SER A 315 15.39 1.28 -25.10
N LYS A 316 15.56 0.28 -24.21
CA LYS A 316 15.30 -1.13 -24.48
C LYS A 316 14.30 -1.78 -23.54
N SER A 317 13.73 -1.03 -22.61
CA SER A 317 12.75 -1.55 -21.66
C SER A 317 11.52 -0.65 -21.64
N GLY A 318 10.35 -1.23 -21.48
CA GLY A 318 9.08 -0.52 -21.25
C GLY A 318 9.03 0.20 -19.88
N TYR A 319 10.11 0.18 -19.09
CA TYR A 319 10.17 0.81 -17.80
C TYR A 319 10.38 2.31 -17.87
N SER A 320 9.88 3.00 -16.87
CA SER A 320 9.98 4.46 -16.74
C SER A 320 11.42 4.95 -16.90
N ARG A 321 11.62 5.87 -17.84
CA ARG A 321 12.92 6.48 -18.17
C ARG A 321 13.29 7.64 -17.23
N THR A 322 12.71 7.68 -16.05
CA THR A 322 12.83 8.84 -15.17
C THR A 322 13.98 8.67 -14.21
N THR A 323 15.09 9.24 -14.58
CA THR A 323 16.29 9.37 -13.73
C THR A 323 16.12 10.46 -12.68
N ASN A 324 17.13 10.61 -11.83
CA ASN A 324 17.19 11.43 -10.63
C ASN A 324 16.39 10.80 -9.49
N VAL A 325 16.59 9.49 -9.28
CA VAL A 325 16.12 8.78 -8.10
C VAL A 325 16.73 9.44 -6.86
N ALA A 326 15.96 9.66 -5.84
CA ALA A 326 16.41 10.36 -4.66
C ALA A 326 17.08 9.46 -3.62
N GLU A 327 18.05 10.01 -2.87
CA GLU A 327 18.64 9.35 -1.71
C GLU A 327 17.62 9.15 -0.57
N LYS A 328 16.61 10.03 -0.47
CA LYS A 328 15.60 9.97 0.58
C LYS A 328 14.20 10.20 0.03
N ALA A 329 13.26 9.44 0.58
CA ALA A 329 11.84 9.65 0.39
C ALA A 329 11.16 9.78 1.76
N LEU A 330 10.07 10.54 1.82
CA LEU A 330 9.34 10.84 3.04
C LEU A 330 7.84 10.73 2.82
N ASN A 331 7.13 10.11 3.78
CA ASN A 331 5.68 10.16 3.90
C ASN A 331 5.28 10.27 5.35
N TYR A 332 4.27 11.08 5.63
CA TYR A 332 3.55 11.03 6.89
C TYR A 332 2.09 11.38 6.69
N ASN A 333 1.24 10.70 7.42
CA ASN A 333 -0.19 10.94 7.42
C ASN A 333 -0.81 10.77 8.81
N PHE A 334 -1.96 11.37 9.01
CA PHE A 334 -2.80 11.13 10.18
C PHE A 334 -4.26 11.33 9.84
N GLU A 335 -5.11 10.57 10.50
CA GLU A 335 -6.55 10.68 10.38
C GLU A 335 -7.24 10.56 11.73
N LEU A 336 -8.35 11.26 11.87
CA LEU A 336 -9.20 11.25 13.05
C LEU A 336 -10.67 11.16 12.63
N GLY A 337 -11.37 10.17 13.16
CA GLY A 337 -12.82 10.02 12.99
C GLY A 337 -13.53 9.97 14.33
N VAL A 338 -14.74 10.50 14.38
CA VAL A 338 -15.60 10.60 15.57
C VAL A 338 -16.86 9.77 15.39
N ASN A 339 -17.15 8.87 16.33
CA ASN A 339 -18.35 8.04 16.32
C ASN A 339 -19.57 8.83 16.83
N LEU A 340 -20.37 9.34 15.91
CA LEU A 340 -21.53 10.16 16.27
C LEU A 340 -22.59 9.38 17.04
N LYS A 341 -22.76 8.08 16.79
CA LYS A 341 -23.70 7.24 17.55
C LYS A 341 -23.42 7.28 19.05
N ASN A 342 -22.14 7.20 19.42
CA ASN A 342 -21.75 7.19 20.83
C ASN A 342 -21.70 8.60 21.44
N VAL A 343 -21.30 9.61 20.65
CA VAL A 343 -21.30 11.01 21.08
C VAL A 343 -22.71 11.51 21.43
N PHE A 344 -23.69 11.16 20.60
CA PHE A 344 -25.09 11.55 20.81
C PHE A 344 -25.90 10.55 21.66
N HIS A 345 -25.24 9.53 22.24
CA HIS A 345 -25.89 8.45 22.96
C HIS A 345 -27.05 7.83 22.18
N GLY A 346 -26.86 7.68 20.88
CA GLY A 346 -27.87 7.14 19.95
C GLY A 346 -28.23 5.71 20.30
N GLY A 347 -29.53 5.41 20.31
CA GLY A 347 -30.03 4.06 20.51
C GLY A 347 -29.73 3.14 19.32
N ASP A 348 -30.23 1.91 19.32
CA ASP A 348 -29.94 0.90 18.29
C ASP A 348 -30.31 1.34 16.86
N LYS A 349 -31.28 2.23 16.71
CA LYS A 349 -31.71 2.77 15.41
C LYS A 349 -30.82 3.92 14.91
N PHE A 350 -29.94 4.48 15.75
CA PHE A 350 -29.04 5.55 15.31
C PHE A 350 -27.93 4.94 14.44
N PRO A 351 -27.67 5.51 13.24
CA PRO A 351 -26.66 4.97 12.35
C PRO A 351 -25.24 5.13 12.92
N VAL A 352 -24.36 4.20 12.59
CA VAL A 352 -22.93 4.29 12.93
C VAL A 352 -22.26 5.18 11.89
N LEU A 353 -22.04 6.44 12.25
CA LEU A 353 -21.48 7.47 11.39
C LEU A 353 -20.16 7.99 11.98
N TYR A 354 -19.16 8.12 11.10
CA TYR A 354 -17.87 8.70 11.43
C TYR A 354 -17.55 9.88 10.49
N PRO A 355 -17.86 11.12 10.85
CA PRO A 355 -17.16 12.25 10.24
C PRO A 355 -15.68 12.15 10.56
N PHE A 356 -14.85 12.48 9.58
CA PHE A 356 -13.40 12.37 9.71
C PHE A 356 -12.66 13.50 8.99
N ALA A 357 -11.40 13.68 9.40
CA ALA A 357 -10.41 14.47 8.71
C ALA A 357 -9.14 13.63 8.54
N HIS A 358 -8.51 13.74 7.41
CA HIS A 358 -7.24 13.11 7.06
C HIS A 358 -6.30 14.16 6.48
N TYR A 359 -5.02 14.06 6.84
CA TYR A 359 -3.94 14.82 6.24
C TYR A 359 -2.82 13.90 5.83
N GLU A 360 -2.26 14.13 4.65
CA GLU A 360 -1.06 13.44 4.20
C GLU A 360 -0.10 14.38 3.49
N TYR A 361 1.19 14.12 3.68
CA TYR A 361 2.30 14.67 2.93
C TYR A 361 3.21 13.54 2.49
N TYR A 362 3.67 13.62 1.24
CA TYR A 362 4.73 12.74 0.77
C TYR A 362 5.63 13.42 -0.25
N ASN A 363 6.87 12.96 -0.31
CA ASN A 363 7.84 13.37 -1.29
C ASN A 363 8.77 12.20 -1.64
N PRO A 364 8.68 11.62 -2.84
CA PRO A 364 9.60 10.60 -3.31
C PRO A 364 11.00 11.16 -3.60
N GLN A 365 11.16 12.49 -3.66
CA GLN A 365 12.43 13.20 -3.88
C GLN A 365 12.75 14.14 -2.72
N GLU A 366 12.70 13.67 -1.49
CA GLU A 366 12.97 14.49 -0.30
C GLU A 366 14.42 14.99 -0.25
N LYS A 367 15.38 14.14 -0.68
CA LYS A 367 16.79 14.52 -0.82
C LYS A 367 17.43 13.74 -1.96
N GLY A 368 18.12 14.43 -2.85
CA GLY A 368 18.93 13.84 -3.91
C GLY A 368 20.41 14.27 -3.81
N VAL A 369 21.24 13.67 -4.64
CA VAL A 369 22.68 14.00 -4.76
C VAL A 369 22.85 15.43 -5.26
N ASN A 370 22.03 15.84 -6.21
CA ASN A 370 22.10 17.16 -6.81
C ASN A 370 20.77 17.90 -6.61
N LEU A 371 20.77 18.92 -5.74
CA LEU A 371 19.59 19.72 -5.43
C LEU A 371 18.98 20.41 -6.67
N GLN A 372 19.78 20.74 -7.69
CA GLN A 372 19.28 21.35 -8.93
C GLN A 372 18.45 20.39 -9.78
N LEU A 373 18.54 19.10 -9.54
CA LEU A 373 17.79 18.06 -10.24
C LEU A 373 16.54 17.61 -9.46
N MET A 374 16.33 18.13 -8.25
CA MET A 374 15.13 17.86 -7.47
C MET A 374 13.94 18.56 -8.12
N ASP A 375 12.82 17.87 -8.14
CA ASP A 375 11.59 18.33 -8.78
C ASP A 375 10.47 18.48 -7.76
N ASP A 376 10.19 19.71 -7.37
CA ASP A 376 9.14 20.02 -6.39
C ASP A 376 7.75 19.49 -6.80
N ARG A 377 7.55 19.20 -8.09
CA ARG A 377 6.32 18.58 -8.59
C ARG A 377 6.13 17.13 -8.11
N CYS A 378 7.15 16.49 -7.56
CA CYS A 378 7.04 15.18 -6.92
C CYS A 378 6.40 15.27 -5.53
N GLN A 379 6.51 16.43 -4.88
CA GLN A 379 5.95 16.68 -3.56
C GLN A 379 4.44 16.87 -3.61
N VAL A 380 3.71 16.20 -2.74
CA VAL A 380 2.25 16.30 -2.64
C VAL A 380 1.83 16.43 -1.19
N SER A 381 0.84 17.27 -0.94
CA SER A 381 0.12 17.35 0.34
C SER A 381 -1.37 17.45 0.11
N TYR A 382 -2.17 16.85 0.97
CA TYR A 382 -3.61 16.95 0.87
C TYR A 382 -4.34 16.84 2.21
N TRP A 383 -5.52 17.47 2.24
CA TRP A 383 -6.52 17.26 3.27
C TRP A 383 -7.73 16.57 2.66
N THR A 384 -8.24 15.56 3.36
CA THR A 384 -9.50 14.91 3.03
C THR A 384 -10.46 15.02 4.20
N PHE A 385 -11.70 15.44 3.92
CA PHE A 385 -12.78 15.49 4.89
C PHE A 385 -13.94 14.65 4.38
N GLY A 386 -14.54 13.87 5.25
CA GLY A 386 -15.59 12.98 4.80
C GLY A 386 -16.44 12.39 5.91
N LEU A 387 -17.31 11.49 5.49
CA LEU A 387 -18.25 10.77 6.34
C LEU A 387 -18.25 9.29 5.95
N ASN A 388 -18.06 8.42 6.93
CA ASN A 388 -18.23 6.98 6.77
C ASN A 388 -19.49 6.51 7.49
N TYR A 389 -20.31 5.79 6.76
CA TYR A 389 -21.50 5.12 7.28
C TYR A 389 -21.27 3.60 7.30
N PHE A 390 -21.22 3.03 8.49
CA PHE A 390 -21.14 1.58 8.66
C PHE A 390 -22.57 1.00 8.68
N ALA A 391 -23.03 0.54 7.52
CA ALA A 391 -24.33 -0.13 7.39
C ALA A 391 -24.34 -1.46 8.15
N LEU A 392 -23.20 -2.15 8.16
CA LEU A 392 -22.87 -3.32 8.96
C LEU A 392 -21.47 -3.16 9.54
N PRO A 393 -21.06 -3.90 10.57
CA PRO A 393 -19.72 -3.82 11.12
C PRO A 393 -18.59 -4.01 10.08
N ASN A 394 -18.88 -4.72 9.01
CA ASN A 394 -17.95 -5.10 7.94
C ASN A 394 -18.32 -4.51 6.56
N LEU A 395 -19.32 -3.63 6.48
CA LEU A 395 -19.76 -2.95 5.27
C LEU A 395 -19.81 -1.45 5.51
N VAL A 396 -18.99 -0.69 4.80
CA VAL A 396 -18.88 0.75 4.93
C VAL A 396 -19.22 1.45 3.61
N ILE A 397 -19.98 2.53 3.70
CA ILE A 397 -20.20 3.48 2.63
C ILE A 397 -19.47 4.75 3.04
N LYS A 398 -18.62 5.27 2.15
CA LYS A 398 -17.78 6.43 2.38
C LYS A 398 -18.14 7.52 1.38
N ALA A 399 -18.07 8.76 1.83
CA ALA A 399 -18.10 9.93 0.97
C ALA A 399 -17.08 10.94 1.49
N ASP A 400 -16.20 11.42 0.62
CA ASP A 400 -15.19 12.38 1.01
C ASP A 400 -14.87 13.41 -0.07
N TYR A 401 -14.25 14.51 0.37
CA TYR A 401 -13.72 15.55 -0.46
C TYR A 401 -12.27 15.80 -0.13
N THR A 402 -11.42 15.69 -1.14
CA THR A 402 -9.97 15.87 -1.05
C THR A 402 -9.55 17.17 -1.68
N CYS A 403 -8.78 17.97 -0.93
CA CYS A 403 -8.07 19.14 -1.38
C CYS A 403 -6.59 18.80 -1.54
N ARG A 404 -6.15 18.51 -2.76
CA ARG A 404 -4.80 18.01 -3.06
C ARG A 404 -3.96 19.12 -3.69
N ARG A 405 -2.72 19.27 -3.22
CA ARG A 405 -1.75 20.25 -3.69
C ARG A 405 -0.46 19.56 -4.10
N ILE A 406 -0.01 19.88 -5.29
CA ILE A 406 1.25 19.43 -5.87
C ILE A 406 2.24 20.60 -5.80
N GLY A 407 3.50 20.32 -5.48
CA GLY A 407 4.57 21.29 -5.57
C GLY A 407 4.75 21.80 -7.00
N THR A 408 5.24 23.02 -7.14
CA THR A 408 5.48 23.67 -8.44
C THR A 408 6.93 24.11 -8.55
N ASN A 409 7.45 24.09 -9.77
CA ASN A 409 8.74 24.69 -10.06
C ASN A 409 8.58 25.99 -10.89
N GLU A 410 9.66 26.74 -11.08
CA GLU A 410 9.65 28.01 -11.78
C GLU A 410 9.09 27.94 -13.21
N MET A 411 9.23 26.81 -13.90
CA MET A 411 8.73 26.61 -15.26
C MET A 411 7.21 26.77 -15.36
N PHE A 412 6.48 26.54 -14.26
CA PHE A 412 5.01 26.57 -14.24
C PHE A 412 4.43 27.75 -13.46
N GLN A 413 5.24 28.52 -12.73
CA GLN A 413 4.77 29.66 -11.92
C GLN A 413 4.07 30.77 -12.71
N ASN A 414 4.36 30.90 -13.99
CA ASN A 414 3.82 31.94 -14.88
C ASN A 414 2.57 31.53 -15.66
N THR A 415 2.04 30.33 -15.48
CA THR A 415 0.81 29.92 -16.16
C THR A 415 -0.41 30.32 -15.33
N LYS A 416 -1.45 30.86 -15.99
CA LYS A 416 -2.74 31.24 -15.37
C LYS A 416 -3.57 30.03 -14.91
N THR A 417 -3.09 28.82 -15.11
CA THR A 417 -3.79 27.58 -14.83
C THR A 417 -3.35 27.03 -13.47
N ASN A 418 -4.31 26.66 -12.66
CA ASN A 418 -4.12 26.20 -11.29
C ASN A 418 -3.82 24.69 -11.27
N TYR A 419 -2.71 24.26 -11.90
CA TYR A 419 -2.33 22.84 -12.04
C TYR A 419 -1.75 22.23 -10.77
N ASN A 420 -1.51 23.02 -9.72
CA ASN A 420 -1.03 22.50 -8.44
C ASN A 420 -2.15 22.17 -7.44
N ASN A 421 -3.40 22.35 -7.84
CA ASN A 421 -4.57 22.01 -7.03
C ASN A 421 -5.40 20.98 -7.78
N GLU A 422 -5.49 19.79 -7.21
CA GLU A 422 -6.38 18.71 -7.69
C GLU A 422 -7.40 18.45 -6.59
N ASN A 423 -8.64 18.81 -6.82
CA ASN A 423 -9.73 18.57 -5.88
C ASN A 423 -10.56 17.39 -6.38
N GLU A 424 -11.01 16.56 -5.46
CA GLU A 424 -11.75 15.36 -5.79
C GLU A 424 -12.89 15.13 -4.80
N PHE A 425 -14.05 14.78 -5.30
CA PHE A 425 -15.16 14.25 -4.52
C PHE A 425 -15.32 12.77 -4.84
N CYS A 426 -15.36 11.92 -3.82
CA CYS A 426 -15.45 10.49 -3.98
C CYS A 426 -16.59 9.91 -3.16
N ILE A 427 -17.17 8.83 -3.69
CA ILE A 427 -18.08 7.95 -2.97
C ILE A 427 -17.60 6.51 -3.17
N SER A 428 -17.57 5.72 -2.11
CA SER A 428 -17.24 4.29 -2.22
C SER A 428 -18.12 3.42 -1.31
N ILE A 429 -18.17 2.14 -1.66
CA ILE A 429 -18.66 1.09 -0.81
C ILE A 429 -17.58 0.03 -0.68
N GLY A 430 -17.26 -0.36 0.54
CA GLY A 430 -16.24 -1.35 0.85
C GLY A 430 -16.76 -2.40 1.81
N TYR A 431 -16.34 -3.64 1.59
CA TYR A 431 -16.67 -4.79 2.43
C TYR A 431 -15.41 -5.56 2.81
N VAL A 432 -15.38 -6.11 4.04
CA VAL A 432 -14.35 -7.05 4.53
C VAL A 432 -15.00 -8.12 5.38
N GLY A 433 -14.73 -9.39 5.12
CA GLY A 433 -15.20 -10.45 6.01
C GLY A 433 -15.11 -11.86 5.45
N TRP A 434 -15.44 -12.81 6.32
CA TRP A 434 -15.53 -14.22 5.99
C TRP A 434 -16.96 -14.60 5.58
N PHE A 435 -17.12 -15.14 4.38
CA PHE A 435 -18.42 -15.57 3.83
C PHE A 435 -18.83 -16.92 4.38
N CYS A 436 -17.84 -17.79 4.62
CA CYS A 436 -18.04 -19.15 5.09
C CYS A 436 -16.87 -19.58 5.97
N GLN A 437 -17.18 -20.27 7.05
CA GLN A 437 -16.17 -20.89 7.94
C GLN A 437 -16.71 -22.16 8.59
N LYS A 438 -15.81 -23.15 8.78
CA LYS A 438 -16.09 -24.42 9.43
C LYS A 438 -14.92 -24.89 10.29
#